data_4431b8811b8ebdc762753dcbd3c96ba7
#
_entry.id   4431b8811b8ebdc762753dcbd3c96ba7
#
_cell.length_a   1.000
_cell.length_b   1.000
_cell.length_c   1.000
_cell.angle_alpha   90.00
_cell.angle_beta   90.00
_cell.angle_gamma   90.00
#
_symmetry.space_group_name_H-M   'P 1'
#
loop_
_entity.id
_entity.type
_entity.pdbx_description
1 polymer ?
#
loop_
_entity_poly.entity_id
_entity_poly.type
_entity_poly.pdbx_seq_one_letter_code
_entity_poly.pdbx_strand_id
1 'polypeptide(L)'
;MPPPPPAVPGAYDFARHAYFDGIGATGRALPPITLVRAAAPSGMADMRASLSRHIREKLPGGEGGIAAALATGDTGAIGLEDNTAMRRSGLSHLLSISGLHVSALIAGVFFLVYRLLALSPTLALRLPLMLIAAGAGAAAGIGYTLFTGAQVPTVRSCIAALLVLGGLALGREAISMRLVAVGALVVLVFWPEELVGPSFQMSFVAVIVIVALAETRWFRERFHAREEAVLYRLLRNLGAVFVTGLAIELALMPIALTHFHQAGLLGAFANLIAIPLTTFVIMPAEAAALLLDLVGVGAPLWWVAGKALSLLLAVAHGVS
;
A
#
# COMPACT_ATOMS: atom_id res chain seq x y z
N MET A 1 -20.88 24.81 4.33
CA MET A 1 -21.83 24.07 5.16
C MET A 1 -21.04 23.21 6.13
N PRO A 2 -21.53 22.92 7.37
CA PRO A 2 -20.87 21.94 8.22
C PRO A 2 -20.81 20.57 7.51
N PRO A 3 -19.85 19.71 7.86
CA PRO A 3 -19.79 18.36 7.31
C PRO A 3 -21.12 17.63 7.50
N PRO A 4 -21.67 16.96 6.45
CA PRO A 4 -22.98 16.35 6.55
C PRO A 4 -22.97 15.17 7.52
N PRO A 5 -23.97 15.04 8.42
CA PRO A 5 -24.15 13.87 9.27
C PRO A 5 -24.55 12.65 8.43
N PRO A 6 -24.52 11.43 9.00
CA PRO A 6 -24.96 10.24 8.28
C PRO A 6 -26.41 10.39 7.81
N ALA A 7 -26.68 10.00 6.56
CA ALA A 7 -28.00 10.14 5.93
C ALA A 7 -29.07 9.25 6.58
N VAL A 8 -28.66 8.10 7.11
CA VAL A 8 -29.53 7.15 7.85
C VAL A 8 -28.71 6.51 8.99
N PRO A 9 -29.36 5.99 10.05
CA PRO A 9 -28.67 5.25 11.09
C PRO A 9 -27.84 4.09 10.50
N GLY A 10 -26.55 4.01 10.89
CA GLY A 10 -25.63 2.99 10.37
C GLY A 10 -24.96 3.34 9.04
N ALA A 11 -25.30 4.45 8.39
CA ALA A 11 -24.56 4.94 7.23
C ALA A 11 -23.19 5.53 7.64
N TYR A 12 -22.31 5.68 6.65
CA TYR A 12 -20.98 6.27 6.84
C TYR A 12 -21.10 7.68 7.42
N ASP A 13 -20.47 7.89 8.57
CA ASP A 13 -20.48 9.19 9.29
C ASP A 13 -19.28 10.04 8.85
N PHE A 14 -19.50 10.81 7.78
CA PHE A 14 -18.50 11.75 7.27
C PHE A 14 -18.20 12.86 8.29
N ALA A 15 -19.21 13.36 9.04
CA ALA A 15 -19.03 14.44 9.99
C ALA A 15 -18.04 14.05 11.11
N ARG A 16 -18.09 12.80 11.55
CA ARG A 16 -17.17 12.27 12.54
C ARG A 16 -15.72 12.25 12.02
N HIS A 17 -15.48 11.76 10.79
CA HIS A 17 -14.13 11.80 10.19
C HIS A 17 -13.64 13.23 9.99
N ALA A 18 -14.49 14.09 9.45
CA ALA A 18 -14.18 15.49 9.25
C ALA A 18 -13.78 16.21 10.55
N TYR A 19 -14.40 15.86 11.66
CA TYR A 19 -14.05 16.40 12.98
C TYR A 19 -12.60 16.06 13.38
N PHE A 20 -12.19 14.79 13.26
CA PHE A 20 -10.82 14.37 13.60
C PHE A 20 -9.80 14.87 12.58
N ASP A 21 -10.18 15.02 11.31
CA ASP A 21 -9.34 15.59 10.25
C ASP A 21 -9.25 17.14 10.31
N GLY A 22 -9.96 17.79 11.26
CA GLY A 22 -9.98 19.24 11.38
C GLY A 22 -10.75 19.96 10.28
N ILE A 23 -11.62 19.26 9.54
CA ILE A 23 -12.44 19.83 8.47
C ILE A 23 -13.67 20.51 9.06
N GLY A 24 -13.65 21.84 9.16
CA GLY A 24 -14.75 22.62 9.72
C GLY A 24 -15.91 22.85 8.75
N ALA A 25 -15.69 22.78 7.44
CA ALA A 25 -16.74 23.02 6.45
C ALA A 25 -16.46 22.28 5.14
N THR A 26 -17.55 21.95 4.44
CA THR A 26 -17.51 21.37 3.08
C THR A 26 -18.33 22.21 2.11
N GLY A 27 -17.95 22.18 0.84
CA GLY A 27 -18.66 22.92 -0.19
C GLY A 27 -18.35 22.39 -1.58
N ARG A 28 -19.11 22.83 -2.57
CA ARG A 28 -18.89 22.54 -3.99
C ARG A 28 -18.68 23.86 -4.72
N ALA A 29 -17.56 23.97 -5.42
CA ALA A 29 -17.33 25.07 -6.34
C ALA A 29 -18.23 24.92 -7.56
N LEU A 30 -18.93 26.00 -7.91
CA LEU A 30 -19.77 26.07 -9.13
C LEU A 30 -19.04 26.93 -10.18
N PRO A 31 -19.03 26.52 -11.45
CA PRO A 31 -18.47 27.34 -12.51
C PRO A 31 -19.34 28.61 -12.76
N PRO A 32 -18.74 29.73 -13.19
CA PRO A 32 -17.31 29.91 -13.49
C PRO A 32 -16.46 30.03 -12.22
N ILE A 33 -15.31 29.34 -12.21
CA ILE A 33 -14.36 29.41 -11.09
C ILE A 33 -13.28 30.45 -11.45
N THR A 34 -13.16 31.50 -10.62
CA THR A 34 -12.09 32.49 -10.73
C THR A 34 -11.03 32.25 -9.68
N LEU A 35 -9.76 32.12 -10.13
CA LEU A 35 -8.64 32.00 -9.20
C LEU A 35 -8.32 33.39 -8.63
N VAL A 36 -8.73 33.67 -7.41
CA VAL A 36 -8.49 34.97 -6.75
C VAL A 36 -7.05 35.08 -6.28
N ARG A 37 -6.50 33.99 -5.76
CA ARG A 37 -5.11 33.93 -5.29
C ARG A 37 -4.57 32.51 -5.45
N ALA A 38 -3.41 32.38 -6.10
CA ALA A 38 -2.70 31.11 -6.12
C ALA A 38 -2.21 30.76 -4.71
N ALA A 39 -2.28 29.47 -4.35
CA ALA A 39 -1.69 29.00 -3.11
C ALA A 39 -0.19 29.30 -3.11
N ALA A 40 0.37 29.65 -1.93
CA ALA A 40 1.81 29.76 -1.80
C ALA A 40 2.46 28.40 -2.11
N PRO A 41 3.61 28.38 -2.82
CA PRO A 41 4.32 27.13 -3.09
C PRO A 41 4.57 26.38 -1.77
N SER A 42 4.07 25.15 -1.68
CA SER A 42 4.36 24.28 -0.56
C SER A 42 5.25 23.16 -1.07
N GLY A 43 6.57 23.27 -0.95
CA GLY A 43 7.58 22.47 -1.62
C GLY A 43 7.23 20.99 -1.84
N MET A 44 6.63 20.31 -0.84
CA MET A 44 6.30 18.89 -0.93
C MET A 44 5.02 18.62 -1.71
N ALA A 45 4.02 19.51 -1.64
CA ALA A 45 2.78 19.37 -2.41
C ALA A 45 3.01 19.65 -3.90
N ASP A 46 3.84 20.65 -4.20
CA ASP A 46 4.20 20.98 -5.59
C ASP A 46 5.04 19.86 -6.21
N MET A 47 5.96 19.26 -5.42
CA MET A 47 6.72 18.09 -5.84
C MET A 47 5.80 16.90 -6.17
N ARG A 48 4.81 16.60 -5.31
CA ARG A 48 3.81 15.56 -5.58
C ARG A 48 3.02 15.83 -6.84
N ALA A 49 2.51 17.05 -6.99
CA ALA A 49 1.74 17.46 -8.18
C ALA A 49 2.57 17.39 -9.46
N SER A 50 3.85 17.79 -9.39
CA SER A 50 4.77 17.69 -10.51
C SER A 50 5.05 16.24 -10.89
N LEU A 51 5.32 15.38 -9.89
CA LEU A 51 5.57 13.96 -10.10
C LEU A 51 4.33 13.25 -10.66
N SER A 52 3.14 13.52 -10.10
CA SER A 52 1.87 12.97 -10.60
C SER A 52 1.62 13.36 -12.06
N ARG A 53 1.92 14.60 -12.43
CA ARG A 53 1.83 15.08 -13.82
C ARG A 53 2.82 14.37 -14.73
N HIS A 54 4.09 14.27 -14.32
CA HIS A 54 5.13 13.58 -15.08
C HIS A 54 4.76 12.12 -15.37
N ILE A 55 4.28 11.39 -14.37
CA ILE A 55 3.81 10.01 -14.53
C ILE A 55 2.69 9.91 -15.56
N ARG A 56 1.70 10.80 -15.48
CA ARG A 56 0.56 10.82 -16.44
C ARG A 56 0.96 11.21 -17.85
N GLU A 57 2.00 12.01 -18.01
CA GLU A 57 2.59 12.31 -19.33
C GLU A 57 3.28 11.09 -19.94
N LYS A 58 3.89 10.23 -19.10
CA LYS A 58 4.54 8.97 -19.54
C LYS A 58 3.54 7.85 -19.82
N LEU A 59 2.45 7.80 -19.07
CA LEU A 59 1.40 6.79 -19.15
C LEU A 59 0.05 7.48 -19.38
N PRO A 60 -0.36 7.67 -20.64
CA PRO A 60 -1.65 8.27 -20.95
C PRO A 60 -2.79 7.31 -20.61
N GLY A 61 -3.95 7.86 -20.19
CA GLY A 61 -5.15 7.08 -19.88
C GLY A 61 -5.30 6.67 -18.42
N GLY A 62 -6.06 5.62 -18.17
CA GLY A 62 -6.35 5.09 -16.82
C GLY A 62 -5.11 4.59 -16.08
N GLU A 63 -4.16 4.02 -16.82
CA GLU A 63 -2.88 3.53 -16.30
C GLU A 63 -2.10 4.63 -15.58
N GLY A 64 -2.04 5.82 -16.16
CA GLY A 64 -1.33 6.96 -15.57
C GLY A 64 -1.99 7.48 -14.28
N GLY A 65 -3.30 7.41 -14.19
CA GLY A 65 -4.04 7.74 -12.98
C GLY A 65 -3.71 6.79 -11.82
N ILE A 66 -3.68 5.48 -12.11
CA ILE A 66 -3.33 4.47 -11.11
C ILE A 66 -1.85 4.56 -10.73
N ALA A 67 -0.94 4.69 -11.69
CA ALA A 67 0.48 4.87 -11.42
C ALA A 67 0.74 6.10 -10.52
N ALA A 68 0.14 7.25 -10.84
CA ALA A 68 0.24 8.44 -10.01
C ALA A 68 -0.27 8.20 -8.58
N ALA A 69 -1.38 7.46 -8.42
CA ALA A 69 -1.91 7.11 -7.11
C ALA A 69 -0.95 6.21 -6.31
N LEU A 70 -0.31 5.23 -6.96
CA LEU A 70 0.65 4.33 -6.34
C LEU A 70 1.93 5.06 -5.88
N ALA A 71 2.45 6.00 -6.71
CA ALA A 71 3.69 6.71 -6.40
C ALA A 71 3.51 7.88 -5.44
N THR A 72 2.42 8.63 -5.56
CA THR A 72 2.24 9.92 -4.88
C THR A 72 1.07 9.97 -3.89
N GLY A 73 0.18 8.99 -3.96
CA GLY A 73 -1.09 9.00 -3.21
C GLY A 73 -2.18 9.88 -3.85
N ASP A 74 -1.93 10.44 -5.04
CA ASP A 74 -2.91 11.27 -5.77
C ASP A 74 -3.91 10.39 -6.52
N THR A 75 -5.04 10.11 -5.90
CA THR A 75 -6.16 9.35 -6.49
C THR A 75 -7.09 10.21 -7.34
N GLY A 76 -6.92 11.52 -7.36
CA GLY A 76 -7.80 12.45 -8.05
C GLY A 76 -7.77 12.34 -9.58
N ALA A 77 -6.74 11.69 -10.14
CA ALA A 77 -6.57 11.47 -11.57
C ALA A 77 -7.16 10.14 -12.07
N ILE A 78 -7.70 9.29 -11.18
CA ILE A 78 -8.30 8.00 -11.55
C ILE A 78 -9.70 8.26 -12.12
N GLY A 79 -9.97 7.74 -13.31
CA GLY A 79 -11.28 7.83 -13.95
C GLY A 79 -12.38 7.16 -13.12
N LEU A 80 -13.62 7.67 -13.21
CA LEU A 80 -14.75 7.14 -12.46
C LEU A 80 -15.03 5.66 -12.80
N GLU A 81 -14.86 5.29 -14.07
CA GLU A 81 -15.05 3.93 -14.56
C GLU A 81 -14.03 2.97 -13.95
N ASP A 82 -12.74 3.31 -14.01
CA ASP A 82 -11.65 2.51 -13.43
C ASP A 82 -11.79 2.41 -11.91
N ASN A 83 -12.12 3.53 -11.23
CA ASN A 83 -12.35 3.52 -9.80
C ASN A 83 -13.51 2.58 -9.42
N THR A 84 -14.59 2.59 -10.21
CA THR A 84 -15.75 1.72 -9.98
C THR A 84 -15.41 0.25 -10.22
N ALA A 85 -14.65 -0.06 -11.28
CA ALA A 85 -14.19 -1.41 -11.58
C ALA A 85 -13.27 -1.94 -10.47
N MET A 86 -12.30 -1.13 -10.03
CA MET A 86 -11.40 -1.48 -8.92
C MET A 86 -12.16 -1.72 -7.60
N ARG A 87 -13.22 -0.96 -7.33
CA ARG A 87 -14.06 -1.15 -6.14
C ARG A 87 -14.87 -2.43 -6.22
N ARG A 88 -15.53 -2.71 -7.35
CA ARG A 88 -16.37 -3.91 -7.53
C ARG A 88 -15.56 -5.19 -7.54
N SER A 89 -14.35 -5.15 -8.09
CA SER A 89 -13.42 -6.29 -8.10
C SER A 89 -12.72 -6.53 -6.76
N GLY A 90 -12.98 -5.72 -5.71
CA GLY A 90 -12.29 -5.82 -4.40
C GLY A 90 -10.86 -5.29 -4.39
N LEU A 91 -10.42 -4.62 -5.48
CA LEU A 91 -9.05 -4.09 -5.64
C LEU A 91 -8.89 -2.64 -5.19
N SER A 92 -9.92 -2.01 -4.62
CA SER A 92 -9.88 -0.59 -4.20
C SER A 92 -8.75 -0.28 -3.21
N HIS A 93 -8.34 -1.26 -2.40
CA HIS A 93 -7.24 -1.12 -1.45
C HIS A 93 -5.88 -0.91 -2.13
N LEU A 94 -5.73 -1.27 -3.42
CA LEU A 94 -4.53 -1.02 -4.21
C LEU A 94 -4.44 0.44 -4.70
N LEU A 95 -5.57 1.16 -4.79
CA LEU A 95 -5.61 2.57 -5.21
C LEU A 95 -5.11 3.52 -4.13
N SER A 96 -5.07 3.08 -2.88
CA SER A 96 -4.48 3.83 -1.77
C SER A 96 -3.09 3.28 -1.45
N ILE A 97 -2.22 4.15 -0.94
CA ILE A 97 -0.92 3.69 -0.46
C ILE A 97 -1.14 2.76 0.72
N SER A 98 -0.89 1.48 0.49
CA SER A 98 -1.09 0.42 1.45
C SER A 98 0.18 0.06 2.21
N GLY A 99 0.04 -0.75 3.26
CA GLY A 99 1.17 -1.32 3.98
C GLY A 99 2.13 -2.10 3.09
N LEU A 100 1.63 -2.70 2.03
CA LEU A 100 2.45 -3.40 1.04
C LEU A 100 3.43 -2.45 0.33
N HIS A 101 2.97 -1.25 -0.07
CA HIS A 101 3.80 -0.25 -0.74
C HIS A 101 4.93 0.24 0.17
N VAL A 102 4.60 0.63 1.41
CA VAL A 102 5.58 1.09 2.39
C VAL A 102 6.58 -0.02 2.74
N SER A 103 6.08 -1.24 2.97
CA SER A 103 6.93 -2.38 3.30
C SER A 103 7.83 -2.80 2.14
N ALA A 104 7.32 -2.77 0.90
CA ALA A 104 8.11 -3.08 -0.30
C ALA A 104 9.23 -2.06 -0.52
N LEU A 105 8.95 -0.77 -0.32
CA LEU A 105 9.98 0.28 -0.40
C LEU A 105 11.04 0.09 0.68
N ILE A 106 10.64 -0.10 1.94
CA ILE A 106 11.56 -0.33 3.06
C ILE A 106 12.44 -1.56 2.80
N ALA A 107 11.82 -2.68 2.42
CA ALA A 107 12.53 -3.92 2.12
C ALA A 107 13.44 -3.77 0.90
N GLY A 108 13.02 -3.08 -0.13
CA GLY A 108 13.81 -2.82 -1.34
C GLY A 108 15.05 -1.99 -1.03
N VAL A 109 14.89 -0.89 -0.28
CA VAL A 109 16.03 -0.03 0.14
C VAL A 109 16.95 -0.78 1.10
N PHE A 110 16.38 -1.50 2.08
CA PHE A 110 17.16 -2.36 2.99
C PHE A 110 18.02 -3.35 2.20
N PHE A 111 17.40 -4.11 1.30
CA PHE A 111 18.09 -5.12 0.50
C PHE A 111 19.17 -4.50 -0.41
N LEU A 112 18.86 -3.40 -1.06
CA LEU A 112 19.80 -2.69 -1.94
C LEU A 112 21.02 -2.20 -1.16
N VAL A 113 20.81 -1.48 -0.05
CA VAL A 113 21.89 -0.96 0.78
C VAL A 113 22.72 -2.09 1.38
N TYR A 114 22.06 -3.13 1.91
CA TYR A 114 22.74 -4.30 2.43
C TYR A 114 23.64 -4.97 1.38
N ARG A 115 23.11 -5.18 0.16
CA ARG A 115 23.86 -5.78 -0.95
C ARG A 115 25.02 -4.91 -1.42
N LEU A 116 24.79 -3.60 -1.58
CA LEU A 116 25.84 -2.66 -1.99
C LEU A 116 26.99 -2.62 -0.99
N LEU A 117 26.68 -2.56 0.31
CA LEU A 117 27.70 -2.59 1.36
C LEU A 117 28.44 -3.94 1.43
N ALA A 118 27.72 -5.04 1.20
CA ALA A 118 28.30 -6.39 1.18
C ALA A 118 29.24 -6.67 -0.01
N LEU A 119 29.19 -5.85 -1.08
CA LEU A 119 30.14 -5.96 -2.20
C LEU A 119 31.56 -5.59 -1.80
N SER A 120 31.75 -4.82 -0.73
CA SER A 120 33.08 -4.47 -0.23
C SER A 120 33.45 -5.33 0.99
N PRO A 121 34.45 -6.21 0.89
CA PRO A 121 34.90 -7.02 2.03
C PRO A 121 35.28 -6.16 3.25
N THR A 122 35.87 -5.01 3.01
CA THR A 122 36.29 -4.07 4.07
C THR A 122 35.09 -3.52 4.83
N LEU A 123 34.02 -3.12 4.12
CA LEU A 123 32.81 -2.62 4.74
C LEU A 123 32.06 -3.75 5.45
N ALA A 124 32.00 -4.94 4.84
CA ALA A 124 31.34 -6.11 5.39
C ALA A 124 31.93 -6.55 6.73
N LEU A 125 33.25 -6.41 6.90
CA LEU A 125 33.96 -6.81 8.14
C LEU A 125 33.98 -5.72 9.21
N ARG A 126 33.82 -4.43 8.84
CA ARG A 126 33.99 -3.31 9.77
C ARG A 126 32.68 -2.65 10.20
N LEU A 127 31.62 -2.82 9.44
CA LEU A 127 30.34 -2.13 9.68
C LEU A 127 29.22 -3.10 10.05
N PRO A 128 28.28 -2.70 10.89
CA PRO A 128 27.05 -3.46 11.16
C PRO A 128 26.08 -3.28 10.00
N LEU A 129 26.31 -4.01 8.89
CA LEU A 129 25.57 -3.85 7.63
C LEU A 129 24.06 -3.88 7.83
N MET A 130 23.60 -4.79 8.68
CA MET A 130 22.17 -4.97 8.96
C MET A 130 21.55 -3.72 9.60
N LEU A 131 22.26 -3.08 10.53
CA LEU A 131 21.76 -1.86 11.19
C LEU A 131 21.77 -0.67 10.24
N ILE A 132 22.81 -0.54 9.39
CA ILE A 132 22.90 0.55 8.41
C ILE A 132 21.79 0.38 7.36
N ALA A 133 21.60 -0.83 6.84
CA ALA A 133 20.53 -1.12 5.88
C ALA A 133 19.15 -0.91 6.50
N ALA A 134 18.97 -1.29 7.78
CA ALA A 134 17.73 -1.04 8.52
C ALA A 134 17.47 0.46 8.69
N GLY A 135 18.49 1.24 9.05
CA GLY A 135 18.40 2.69 9.14
C GLY A 135 18.04 3.37 7.82
N ALA A 136 18.65 2.91 6.71
CA ALA A 136 18.32 3.40 5.37
C ALA A 136 16.89 3.06 4.96
N GLY A 137 16.44 1.82 5.20
CA GLY A 137 15.06 1.40 4.96
C GLY A 137 14.06 2.22 5.79
N ALA A 138 14.36 2.43 7.07
CA ALA A 138 13.53 3.26 7.96
C ALA A 138 13.41 4.70 7.44
N ALA A 139 14.53 5.32 7.08
CA ALA A 139 14.55 6.67 6.53
C ALA A 139 13.74 6.78 5.23
N ALA A 140 13.85 5.79 4.34
CA ALA A 140 13.07 5.72 3.10
C ALA A 140 11.56 5.59 3.39
N GLY A 141 11.16 4.72 4.33
CA GLY A 141 9.76 4.55 4.71
C GLY A 141 9.16 5.82 5.33
N ILE A 142 9.88 6.48 6.22
CA ILE A 142 9.45 7.76 6.82
C ILE A 142 9.37 8.84 5.75
N GLY A 143 10.41 8.97 4.90
CA GLY A 143 10.44 9.96 3.82
C GLY A 143 9.29 9.77 2.84
N TYR A 144 8.99 8.55 2.44
CA TYR A 144 7.86 8.23 1.58
C TYR A 144 6.52 8.56 2.24
N THR A 145 6.36 8.19 3.52
CA THR A 145 5.13 8.49 4.28
C THR A 145 4.88 10.01 4.34
N LEU A 146 5.91 10.80 4.62
CA LEU A 146 5.81 12.26 4.62
C LEU A 146 5.55 12.82 3.22
N PHE A 147 6.26 12.30 2.21
CA PHE A 147 6.08 12.70 0.81
C PHE A 147 4.65 12.45 0.33
N THR A 148 4.03 11.35 0.69
CA THR A 148 2.66 10.99 0.27
C THR A 148 1.55 11.67 1.09
N GLY A 149 1.91 12.56 2.00
CA GLY A 149 0.98 13.40 2.76
C GLY A 149 0.58 12.85 4.11
N ALA A 150 1.33 11.86 4.63
CA ALA A 150 1.16 11.29 5.96
C ALA A 150 -0.30 10.87 6.28
N GLN A 151 -0.98 10.31 5.30
CA GLN A 151 -2.33 9.80 5.51
C GLN A 151 -2.32 8.72 6.60
N VAL A 152 -3.36 8.65 7.42
CA VAL A 152 -3.44 7.72 8.57
C VAL A 152 -3.12 6.26 8.19
N PRO A 153 -3.64 5.69 7.09
CA PRO A 153 -3.28 4.34 6.65
C PRO A 153 -1.79 4.16 6.37
N THR A 154 -1.16 5.17 5.75
CA THR A 154 0.26 5.15 5.40
C THR A 154 1.15 5.25 6.64
N VAL A 155 0.79 6.14 7.58
CA VAL A 155 1.49 6.29 8.88
C VAL A 155 1.46 5.00 9.68
N ARG A 156 0.28 4.34 9.79
CA ARG A 156 0.16 3.04 10.47
C ARG A 156 1.04 1.97 9.84
N SER A 157 1.03 1.91 8.52
CA SER A 157 1.84 0.96 7.76
C SER A 157 3.34 1.20 7.96
N CYS A 158 3.74 2.46 8.01
CA CYS A 158 5.12 2.86 8.32
C CYS A 158 5.50 2.43 9.74
N ILE A 159 4.68 2.71 10.75
CA ILE A 159 4.92 2.29 12.14
C ILE A 159 5.06 0.76 12.22
N ALA A 160 4.14 0.00 11.62
CA ALA A 160 4.21 -1.45 11.61
C ALA A 160 5.51 -1.97 10.96
N ALA A 161 5.88 -1.42 9.80
CA ALA A 161 7.10 -1.80 9.10
C ALA A 161 8.37 -1.42 9.90
N LEU A 162 8.39 -0.27 10.56
CA LEU A 162 9.49 0.14 11.44
C LEU A 162 9.63 -0.75 12.66
N LEU A 163 8.52 -1.21 13.25
CA LEU A 163 8.54 -2.17 14.35
C LEU A 163 9.11 -3.53 13.91
N VAL A 164 8.69 -4.02 12.74
CA VAL A 164 9.26 -5.25 12.13
C VAL A 164 10.76 -5.09 11.89
N LEU A 165 11.15 -3.98 11.28
CA LEU A 165 12.56 -3.68 10.97
C LEU A 165 13.40 -3.56 12.25
N GLY A 166 12.87 -2.90 13.29
CA GLY A 166 13.49 -2.82 14.61
C GLY A 166 13.62 -4.19 15.27
N GLY A 167 12.60 -5.03 15.18
CA GLY A 167 12.65 -6.42 15.64
C GLY A 167 13.75 -7.23 14.96
N LEU A 168 13.86 -7.13 13.63
CA LEU A 168 14.94 -7.75 12.84
C LEU A 168 16.32 -7.24 13.25
N ALA A 169 16.47 -5.92 13.40
CA ALA A 169 17.73 -5.29 13.80
C ALA A 169 18.19 -5.73 15.20
N LEU A 170 17.24 -6.05 16.08
CA LEU A 170 17.49 -6.59 17.42
C LEU A 170 17.62 -8.12 17.46
N GLY A 171 17.65 -8.80 16.31
CA GLY A 171 17.74 -10.27 16.22
C GLY A 171 16.52 -11.01 16.74
N ARG A 172 15.35 -10.36 16.76
CA ARG A 172 14.09 -10.97 17.20
C ARG A 172 13.27 -11.48 16.01
N GLU A 173 12.32 -12.38 16.27
CA GLU A 173 11.36 -12.82 15.26
C GLU A 173 10.56 -11.62 14.73
N ALA A 174 10.66 -11.40 13.41
CA ALA A 174 10.10 -10.23 12.76
C ALA A 174 8.58 -10.22 12.65
N ILE A 175 7.93 -11.40 12.72
CA ILE A 175 6.48 -11.55 12.55
C ILE A 175 5.97 -12.40 13.72
N SER A 176 5.27 -11.76 14.66
CA SER A 176 4.67 -12.44 15.80
C SER A 176 3.42 -11.69 16.27
N MET A 177 2.48 -12.41 16.89
CA MET A 177 1.28 -11.78 17.47
C MET A 177 1.61 -10.69 18.52
N ARG A 178 2.76 -10.81 19.21
CA ARG A 178 3.23 -9.78 20.14
C ARG A 178 3.55 -8.48 19.42
N LEU A 179 4.21 -8.57 18.28
CA LEU A 179 4.56 -7.38 17.49
C LEU A 179 3.30 -6.72 16.92
N VAL A 180 2.32 -7.50 16.47
CA VAL A 180 1.00 -7.01 16.05
C VAL A 180 0.31 -6.25 17.20
N ALA A 181 0.31 -6.82 18.40
CA ALA A 181 -0.26 -6.16 19.58
C ALA A 181 0.45 -4.85 19.93
N VAL A 182 1.78 -4.82 19.87
CA VAL A 182 2.57 -3.59 20.09
C VAL A 182 2.23 -2.54 19.01
N GLY A 183 2.13 -2.95 17.75
CA GLY A 183 1.75 -2.05 16.66
C GLY A 183 0.35 -1.46 16.86
N ALA A 184 -0.61 -2.30 17.26
CA ALA A 184 -1.97 -1.85 17.58
C ALA A 184 -1.96 -0.86 18.75
N LEU A 185 -1.24 -1.18 19.82
CA LEU A 185 -1.12 -0.31 20.99
C LEU A 185 -0.53 1.05 20.63
N VAL A 186 0.56 1.09 19.87
CA VAL A 186 1.19 2.34 19.43
C VAL A 186 0.20 3.20 18.64
N VAL A 187 -0.51 2.60 17.68
CA VAL A 187 -1.51 3.35 16.90
C VAL A 187 -2.63 3.88 17.79
N LEU A 188 -3.17 3.07 18.70
CA LEU A 188 -4.29 3.46 19.56
C LEU A 188 -3.91 4.46 20.66
N VAL A 189 -2.64 4.55 21.03
CA VAL A 189 -2.16 5.60 21.95
C VAL A 189 -2.19 6.98 21.27
N PHE A 190 -1.85 7.04 19.98
CA PHE A 190 -1.82 8.31 19.24
C PHE A 190 -3.15 8.65 18.56
N TRP A 191 -3.91 7.65 18.14
CA TRP A 191 -5.20 7.79 17.42
C TRP A 191 -6.24 6.81 17.99
N PRO A 192 -6.76 7.02 19.21
CA PRO A 192 -7.71 6.09 19.84
C PRO A 192 -9.03 5.96 19.06
N GLU A 193 -9.43 6.99 18.31
CA GLU A 193 -10.61 7.03 17.45
C GLU A 193 -10.56 6.00 16.32
N GLU A 194 -9.37 5.59 15.91
CA GLU A 194 -9.17 4.60 14.84
C GLU A 194 -9.69 3.20 15.22
N LEU A 195 -9.85 2.89 16.52
CA LEU A 195 -10.34 1.59 16.98
C LEU A 195 -11.66 1.18 16.31
N VAL A 196 -12.54 2.14 16.09
CA VAL A 196 -13.85 1.93 15.44
C VAL A 196 -13.82 2.25 13.95
N GLY A 197 -12.66 2.69 13.42
CA GLY A 197 -12.46 3.01 12.02
C GLY A 197 -12.25 1.75 11.17
N PRO A 198 -12.89 1.66 9.98
CA PRO A 198 -12.75 0.51 9.09
C PRO A 198 -11.30 0.25 8.70
N SER A 199 -10.54 1.30 8.52
CA SER A 199 -9.16 1.24 8.08
C SER A 199 -8.25 0.54 9.09
N PHE A 200 -8.41 0.83 10.41
CA PHE A 200 -7.68 0.15 11.48
C PHE A 200 -8.12 -1.31 11.58
N GLN A 201 -9.43 -1.55 11.66
CA GLN A 201 -10.00 -2.90 11.84
C GLN A 201 -9.57 -3.82 10.70
N MET A 202 -9.74 -3.40 9.44
CA MET A 202 -9.36 -4.21 8.29
C MET A 202 -7.86 -4.50 8.24
N SER A 203 -7.02 -3.50 8.53
CA SER A 203 -5.56 -3.66 8.51
C SER A 203 -5.09 -4.65 9.57
N PHE A 204 -5.51 -4.48 10.83
CA PHE A 204 -5.07 -5.34 11.92
C PHE A 204 -5.66 -6.75 11.83
N VAL A 205 -6.93 -6.90 11.45
CA VAL A 205 -7.53 -8.22 11.23
C VAL A 205 -6.80 -8.96 10.11
N ALA A 206 -6.46 -8.31 9.00
CA ALA A 206 -5.68 -8.94 7.93
C ALA A 206 -4.33 -9.45 8.44
N VAL A 207 -3.59 -8.64 9.20
CA VAL A 207 -2.29 -9.05 9.75
C VAL A 207 -2.44 -10.16 10.78
N ILE A 208 -3.44 -10.09 11.67
CA ILE A 208 -3.75 -11.17 12.63
C ILE A 208 -4.01 -12.49 11.91
N VAL A 209 -4.82 -12.46 10.82
CA VAL A 209 -5.12 -13.67 10.04
C VAL A 209 -3.86 -14.24 9.38
N ILE A 210 -3.00 -13.38 8.80
CA ILE A 210 -1.73 -13.81 8.20
C ILE A 210 -0.85 -14.51 9.26
N VAL A 211 -0.65 -13.87 10.40
CA VAL A 211 0.21 -14.40 11.47
C VAL A 211 -0.39 -15.68 12.05
N ALA A 212 -1.68 -15.66 12.39
CA ALA A 212 -2.37 -16.82 12.95
C ALA A 212 -2.33 -18.01 11.97
N LEU A 213 -2.60 -17.77 10.67
CA LEU A 213 -2.54 -18.81 9.66
C LEU A 213 -1.13 -19.39 9.51
N ALA A 214 -0.11 -18.52 9.47
CA ALA A 214 1.29 -18.92 9.39
C ALA A 214 1.77 -19.73 10.62
N GLU A 215 1.19 -19.50 11.79
CA GLU A 215 1.47 -20.25 13.01
C GLU A 215 0.76 -21.62 13.03
N THR A 216 -0.29 -21.83 12.21
CA THR A 216 -1.00 -23.11 12.19
C THR A 216 -0.09 -24.24 11.69
N ARG A 217 -0.18 -25.40 12.37
CA ARG A 217 0.57 -26.60 11.96
C ARG A 217 0.22 -27.02 10.53
N TRP A 218 -1.07 -27.01 10.19
CA TRP A 218 -1.58 -27.36 8.87
C TRP A 218 -0.93 -26.51 7.75
N PHE A 219 -0.89 -25.18 7.93
CA PHE A 219 -0.34 -24.28 6.92
C PHE A 219 1.17 -24.48 6.76
N ARG A 220 1.90 -24.60 7.88
CA ARG A 220 3.34 -24.87 7.86
C ARG A 220 3.67 -26.20 7.20
N GLU A 221 2.97 -27.28 7.53
CA GLU A 221 3.20 -28.59 6.92
C GLU A 221 2.87 -28.62 5.43
N ARG A 222 1.82 -27.89 4.99
CA ARG A 222 1.36 -27.89 3.61
C ARG A 222 2.21 -27.00 2.70
N PHE A 223 2.66 -25.87 3.21
CA PHE A 223 3.33 -24.82 2.40
C PHE A 223 4.80 -24.60 2.77
N HIS A 224 5.37 -25.46 3.65
CA HIS A 224 6.80 -25.39 3.97
C HIS A 224 7.68 -25.54 2.71
N ALA A 225 8.80 -24.81 2.69
CA ALA A 225 9.77 -24.91 1.60
C ALA A 225 10.39 -26.30 1.56
N ARG A 226 10.35 -26.94 0.38
CA ARG A 226 10.93 -28.26 0.13
C ARG A 226 11.81 -28.19 -1.11
N GLU A 227 12.72 -29.14 -1.25
CA GLU A 227 13.45 -29.34 -2.50
C GLU A 227 12.53 -29.99 -3.53
N GLU A 228 11.95 -29.18 -4.40
CA GLU A 228 10.96 -29.58 -5.41
C GLU A 228 11.32 -28.93 -6.74
N ALA A 229 10.82 -29.51 -7.84
CA ALA A 229 10.89 -28.88 -9.16
C ALA A 229 10.23 -27.49 -9.14
N VAL A 230 10.76 -26.58 -9.96
CA VAL A 230 10.35 -25.16 -10.01
C VAL A 230 8.83 -25.01 -10.15
N LEU A 231 8.19 -25.83 -10.98
CA LEU A 231 6.75 -25.80 -11.20
C LEU A 231 5.97 -26.11 -9.91
N TYR A 232 6.34 -27.16 -9.17
CA TYR A 232 5.67 -27.51 -7.91
C TYR A 232 5.86 -26.44 -6.85
N ARG A 233 7.07 -25.85 -6.77
CA ARG A 233 7.35 -24.70 -5.89
C ARG A 233 6.46 -23.51 -6.23
N LEU A 234 6.31 -23.19 -7.52
CA LEU A 234 5.45 -22.11 -7.97
C LEU A 234 3.98 -22.37 -7.59
N LEU A 235 3.47 -23.55 -7.92
CA LEU A 235 2.07 -23.94 -7.59
C LEU A 235 1.82 -23.92 -6.09
N ARG A 236 2.76 -24.38 -5.27
CA ARG A 236 2.65 -24.34 -3.81
C ARG A 236 2.64 -22.90 -3.31
N ASN A 237 3.50 -22.04 -3.80
CA ASN A 237 3.52 -20.63 -3.39
C ASN A 237 2.25 -19.89 -3.81
N LEU A 238 1.74 -20.13 -5.03
CA LEU A 238 0.46 -19.60 -5.48
C LEU A 238 -0.69 -20.12 -4.62
N GLY A 239 -0.67 -21.40 -4.24
CA GLY A 239 -1.64 -21.99 -3.32
C GLY A 239 -1.58 -21.34 -1.93
N ALA A 240 -0.39 -21.06 -1.39
CA ALA A 240 -0.23 -20.36 -0.13
C ALA A 240 -0.81 -18.94 -0.20
N VAL A 241 -0.50 -18.18 -1.25
CA VAL A 241 -1.05 -16.83 -1.49
C VAL A 241 -2.57 -16.86 -1.60
N PHE A 242 -3.10 -17.81 -2.36
CA PHE A 242 -4.54 -17.97 -2.55
C PHE A 242 -5.27 -18.30 -1.22
N VAL A 243 -4.77 -19.28 -0.46
CA VAL A 243 -5.36 -19.64 0.85
C VAL A 243 -5.30 -18.49 1.83
N THR A 244 -4.17 -17.77 1.86
CA THR A 244 -4.00 -16.60 2.73
C THR A 244 -4.97 -15.49 2.31
N GLY A 245 -5.08 -15.20 1.02
CA GLY A 245 -6.00 -14.20 0.48
C GLY A 245 -7.46 -14.53 0.80
N LEU A 246 -7.87 -15.79 0.60
CA LEU A 246 -9.22 -16.25 0.92
C LEU A 246 -9.53 -16.15 2.42
N ALA A 247 -8.57 -16.53 3.30
CA ALA A 247 -8.73 -16.41 4.73
C ALA A 247 -8.89 -14.95 5.18
N ILE A 248 -8.10 -14.03 4.60
CA ILE A 248 -8.22 -12.58 4.84
C ILE A 248 -9.60 -12.10 4.38
N GLU A 249 -10.02 -12.44 3.17
CA GLU A 249 -11.30 -11.99 2.61
C GLU A 249 -12.48 -12.42 3.47
N LEU A 250 -12.51 -13.69 3.88
CA LEU A 250 -13.54 -14.20 4.78
C LEU A 250 -13.56 -13.51 6.14
N ALA A 251 -12.37 -13.21 6.71
CA ALA A 251 -12.27 -12.52 7.98
C ALA A 251 -12.63 -11.03 7.89
N LEU A 252 -12.37 -10.39 6.75
CA LEU A 252 -12.70 -8.98 6.51
C LEU A 252 -14.16 -8.78 6.08
N MET A 253 -14.83 -9.81 5.58
CA MET A 253 -16.21 -9.72 5.07
C MET A 253 -17.18 -9.09 6.07
N PRO A 254 -17.24 -9.48 7.37
CA PRO A 254 -18.14 -8.83 8.33
C PRO A 254 -17.87 -7.34 8.48
N ILE A 255 -16.59 -6.95 8.51
CA ILE A 255 -16.17 -5.54 8.64
C ILE A 255 -16.54 -4.76 7.37
N ALA A 256 -16.30 -5.34 6.20
CA ALA A 256 -16.67 -4.73 4.92
C ALA A 256 -18.18 -4.53 4.78
N LEU A 257 -18.98 -5.52 5.19
CA LEU A 257 -20.43 -5.43 5.19
C LEU A 257 -20.95 -4.36 6.14
N THR A 258 -20.38 -4.25 7.34
CA THR A 258 -20.82 -3.25 8.33
C THR A 258 -20.45 -1.82 7.95
N HIS A 259 -19.27 -1.60 7.36
CA HIS A 259 -18.79 -0.25 7.04
C HIS A 259 -19.10 0.21 5.61
N PHE A 260 -19.06 -0.72 4.63
CA PHE A 260 -19.17 -0.36 3.20
C PHE A 260 -20.41 -0.93 2.53
N HIS A 261 -21.16 -1.81 3.20
CA HIS A 261 -22.35 -2.50 2.67
C HIS A 261 -22.03 -3.28 1.36
N GLN A 262 -20.79 -3.67 1.18
CA GLN A 262 -20.28 -4.41 0.01
C GLN A 262 -19.33 -5.51 0.47
N ALA A 263 -19.45 -6.69 -0.15
CA ALA A 263 -18.49 -7.77 0.01
C ALA A 263 -18.29 -8.44 -1.37
N GLY A 264 -17.03 -8.54 -1.78
CA GLY A 264 -16.68 -9.12 -3.08
C GLY A 264 -16.02 -10.49 -2.91
N LEU A 265 -16.73 -11.60 -3.11
CA LEU A 265 -16.14 -12.94 -3.06
C LEU A 265 -15.12 -13.19 -4.19
N LEU A 266 -15.18 -12.42 -5.25
CA LEU A 266 -14.26 -12.52 -6.39
C LEU A 266 -12.93 -11.78 -6.14
N GLY A 267 -12.84 -10.96 -5.09
CA GLY A 267 -11.63 -10.21 -4.75
C GLY A 267 -10.42 -11.11 -4.47
N ALA A 268 -10.61 -12.29 -3.87
CA ALA A 268 -9.53 -13.25 -3.65
C ALA A 268 -8.87 -13.72 -4.97
N PHE A 269 -9.67 -13.94 -6.01
CA PHE A 269 -9.15 -14.32 -7.34
C PHE A 269 -8.45 -13.14 -8.02
N ALA A 270 -9.05 -11.95 -7.97
CA ALA A 270 -8.44 -10.74 -8.51
C ALA A 270 -7.11 -10.44 -7.81
N ASN A 271 -7.05 -10.57 -6.49
CA ASN A 271 -5.86 -10.36 -5.67
C ASN A 271 -4.72 -11.35 -5.96
N LEU A 272 -5.04 -12.58 -6.37
CA LEU A 272 -4.04 -13.58 -6.77
C LEU A 272 -3.15 -13.09 -7.92
N ILE A 273 -3.71 -12.29 -8.81
CA ILE A 273 -3.00 -11.67 -9.94
C ILE A 273 -2.53 -10.26 -9.56
N ALA A 274 -3.42 -9.44 -9.01
CA ALA A 274 -3.19 -8.03 -8.79
C ALA A 274 -2.06 -7.76 -7.77
N ILE A 275 -1.99 -8.49 -6.65
CA ILE A 275 -0.96 -8.29 -5.62
C ILE A 275 0.45 -8.63 -6.14
N PRO A 276 0.71 -9.81 -6.74
CA PRO A 276 2.03 -10.07 -7.32
C PRO A 276 2.40 -9.11 -8.45
N LEU A 277 1.44 -8.78 -9.31
CA LEU A 277 1.66 -7.87 -10.43
C LEU A 277 2.06 -6.47 -9.94
N THR A 278 1.33 -5.94 -8.95
CA THR A 278 1.63 -4.62 -8.37
C THR A 278 2.96 -4.63 -7.64
N THR A 279 3.21 -5.65 -6.80
CA THR A 279 4.39 -5.68 -5.93
C THR A 279 5.69 -5.96 -6.66
N PHE A 280 5.67 -6.90 -7.62
CA PHE A 280 6.91 -7.37 -8.26
C PHE A 280 7.14 -6.81 -9.66
N VAL A 281 6.13 -6.21 -10.29
CA VAL A 281 6.25 -5.67 -11.64
C VAL A 281 5.98 -4.17 -11.66
N ILE A 282 4.78 -3.73 -11.28
CA ILE A 282 4.37 -2.32 -11.42
C ILE A 282 5.26 -1.42 -10.56
N MET A 283 5.29 -1.63 -9.25
CA MET A 283 6.05 -0.77 -8.34
C MET A 283 7.56 -0.75 -8.63
N PRO A 284 8.25 -1.88 -8.83
CA PRO A 284 9.67 -1.86 -9.17
C PRO A 284 9.94 -1.19 -10.53
N ALA A 285 9.11 -1.47 -11.54
CA ALA A 285 9.27 -0.86 -12.85
C ALA A 285 9.05 0.66 -12.82
N GLU A 286 8.01 1.12 -12.10
CA GLU A 286 7.71 2.53 -11.92
C GLU A 286 8.81 3.26 -11.14
N ALA A 287 9.25 2.71 -10.00
CA ALA A 287 10.34 3.28 -9.22
C ALA A 287 11.65 3.35 -10.02
N ALA A 288 11.99 2.31 -10.76
CA ALA A 288 13.16 2.29 -11.60
C ALA A 288 13.02 3.23 -12.82
N ALA A 289 11.82 3.34 -13.41
CA ALA A 289 11.55 4.28 -14.49
C ALA A 289 11.75 5.72 -14.04
N LEU A 290 11.22 6.09 -12.87
CA LEU A 290 11.42 7.42 -12.28
C LEU A 290 12.90 7.73 -12.02
N LEU A 291 13.67 6.76 -11.53
CA LEU A 291 15.12 6.93 -11.34
C LEU A 291 15.86 7.09 -12.67
N LEU A 292 15.52 6.29 -13.68
CA LEU A 292 16.16 6.34 -14.99
C LEU A 292 15.71 7.55 -15.82
N ASP A 293 14.57 8.15 -15.52
CA ASP A 293 14.16 9.42 -16.16
C ASP A 293 15.08 10.59 -15.78
N LEU A 294 15.80 10.51 -14.64
CA LEU A 294 16.82 11.50 -14.29
C LEU A 294 17.96 11.56 -15.30
N VAL A 295 18.20 10.46 -16.03
CA VAL A 295 19.19 10.37 -17.11
C VAL A 295 18.54 10.18 -18.49
N GLY A 296 17.23 10.32 -18.61
CA GLY A 296 16.48 10.28 -19.87
C GLY A 296 16.25 8.91 -20.49
N VAL A 297 16.47 7.80 -19.74
CA VAL A 297 16.37 6.43 -20.26
C VAL A 297 15.26 5.58 -19.62
N GLY A 298 14.27 6.20 -18.99
CA GLY A 298 13.17 5.51 -18.28
C GLY A 298 12.13 4.85 -19.20
N ALA A 299 12.07 5.21 -20.51
CA ALA A 299 11.01 4.77 -21.40
C ALA A 299 10.74 3.26 -21.47
N PRO A 300 11.74 2.35 -21.50
CA PRO A 300 11.48 0.91 -21.50
C PRO A 300 10.73 0.43 -20.24
N LEU A 301 11.05 1.00 -19.08
CA LEU A 301 10.40 0.62 -17.82
C LEU A 301 9.01 1.21 -17.70
N TRP A 302 8.77 2.41 -18.24
CA TRP A 302 7.41 2.94 -18.39
C TRP A 302 6.55 2.07 -19.28
N TRP A 303 7.11 1.51 -20.35
CA TRP A 303 6.39 0.55 -21.19
C TRP A 303 6.01 -0.72 -20.41
N VAL A 304 6.94 -1.28 -19.61
CA VAL A 304 6.66 -2.44 -18.75
C VAL A 304 5.58 -2.11 -17.71
N ALA A 305 5.72 -1.00 -17.01
CA ALA A 305 4.74 -0.55 -16.02
C ALA A 305 3.36 -0.33 -16.66
N GLY A 306 3.30 0.31 -17.82
CA GLY A 306 2.06 0.53 -18.58
C GLY A 306 1.36 -0.77 -18.96
N LYS A 307 2.10 -1.77 -19.50
CA LYS A 307 1.54 -3.07 -19.84
C LYS A 307 1.01 -3.83 -18.62
N ALA A 308 1.74 -3.75 -17.52
CA ALA A 308 1.31 -4.37 -16.26
C ALA A 308 0.06 -3.67 -15.68
N LEU A 309 -0.02 -2.34 -15.77
CA LEU A 309 -1.20 -1.57 -15.35
C LEU A 309 -2.41 -1.84 -16.25
N SER A 310 -2.22 -1.95 -17.57
CA SER A 310 -3.29 -2.36 -18.49
C SER A 310 -3.83 -3.75 -18.13
N LEU A 311 -2.95 -4.69 -17.76
CA LEU A 311 -3.37 -6.01 -17.29
C LEU A 311 -4.13 -5.93 -15.96
N LEU A 312 -3.67 -5.09 -15.03
CA LEU A 312 -4.36 -4.87 -13.75
C LEU A 312 -5.79 -4.33 -13.99
N LEU A 313 -5.93 -3.33 -14.85
CA LEU A 313 -7.23 -2.78 -15.25
C LEU A 313 -8.11 -3.81 -15.95
N ALA A 314 -7.55 -4.61 -16.85
CA ALA A 314 -8.28 -5.68 -17.52
C ALA A 314 -8.84 -6.72 -16.53
N VAL A 315 -8.05 -7.09 -15.49
CA VAL A 315 -8.51 -7.96 -14.40
C VAL A 315 -9.62 -7.29 -13.60
N ALA A 316 -9.47 -6.00 -13.26
CA ALA A 316 -10.48 -5.26 -12.51
C ALA A 316 -11.81 -5.16 -13.28
N HIS A 317 -11.78 -4.82 -14.55
CA HIS A 317 -12.97 -4.75 -15.41
C HIS A 317 -13.58 -6.12 -15.71
N GLY A 318 -12.76 -7.17 -15.81
CA GLY A 318 -13.23 -8.53 -16.07
C GLY A 318 -13.93 -9.20 -14.88
N VAL A 319 -13.65 -8.72 -13.66
CA VAL A 319 -14.20 -9.26 -12.40
C VAL A 319 -15.30 -8.36 -11.82
N SER A 320 -15.43 -7.12 -12.32
CA SER A 320 -16.37 -6.09 -11.80
C SER A 320 -17.86 -6.36 -12.15
#